data_33eaaa9494b8e23b4169eec8b55b68ff
#
_entry.id   33eaaa9494b8e23b4169eec8b55b68ff
#
_cell.length_a   1.000
_cell.length_b   1.000
_cell.length_c   1.000
_cell.angle_alpha   90.00
_cell.angle_beta   90.00
_cell.angle_gamma   90.00
#
_symmetry.space_group_name_H-M   'P 1'
#
loop_
_entity.id
_entity.type
_entity.pdbx_description
1 polymer ?
#
loop_
_entity_poly.entity_id
_entity_poly.type
_entity_poly.pdbx_seq_one_letter_code
_entity_poly.pdbx_strand_id
1 'polypeptide(L)'
;KWGKGQHELPGRRGACLGSSLEMVSAELEAADPCDRPVEFPMSDAIRSAVWPYCDSPAPEVVAGEKDACGVGFLAQLQGQASHWVLEQALRGLGCMEHRGGCGGDGDSGDGAGVLCEIPWSYLRAVWSEAAAARGLGMMFMPTDASRRAEVRGLCDEEARALGMQPLGWRTVPVEPAVLGPLARATAPVIEQWVLNGDVDDAVFDGQLLRLRRRIGARVRAALGAEVAQDVYVASLSSRTVVYKGMVRSEVLAPIYADLQDPRFEVSFAVYHRRFSTNTLPRWPLAQPMRLLGHNGEINTLLGNLNWAKASEASLENVWGEAADDLIPVVNPAFSDSANLDATLELMVRSGRSITDSLITLVPEAFRNQPELDHRPEITAMYEFNAGVQEPWDGPALLV
;
A
#
# COMPACT_ATOMS: atom_id res chain seq x y z
N LYS A 1 52.11 19.88 -11.26
CA LYS A 1 52.51 20.68 -10.08
C LYS A 1 51.26 21.35 -9.50
N TRP A 2 50.56 20.70 -8.62
CA TRP A 2 49.77 21.34 -7.57
C TRP A 2 49.84 20.46 -6.34
N GLY A 3 50.06 21.07 -5.19
CA GLY A 3 50.55 20.47 -3.97
C GLY A 3 49.47 19.81 -3.13
N LYS A 4 49.95 18.84 -2.34
CA LYS A 4 49.27 18.18 -1.25
C LYS A 4 49.03 19.15 -0.08
N GLY A 5 47.77 19.28 0.39
CA GLY A 5 47.42 19.86 1.67
C GLY A 5 46.61 18.84 2.47
N GLN A 6 47.27 18.29 3.47
CA GLN A 6 46.60 17.47 4.50
C GLN A 6 45.86 18.41 5.48
N HIS A 7 44.58 18.14 5.75
CA HIS A 7 43.88 18.69 6.91
C HIS A 7 43.28 17.53 7.71
N GLU A 8 43.86 17.36 8.91
CA GLU A 8 43.33 16.51 9.96
C GLU A 8 42.01 17.08 10.52
N LEU A 9 41.02 16.26 10.70
CA LEU A 9 39.78 16.59 11.40
C LEU A 9 39.85 16.18 12.87
N PRO A 10 39.45 17.01 13.83
CA PRO A 10 39.47 16.67 15.24
C PRO A 10 38.24 15.81 15.61
N GLY A 11 38.49 14.77 16.39
CA GLY A 11 37.48 13.87 16.93
C GLY A 11 36.43 14.57 17.81
N ARG A 12 35.16 14.28 17.57
CA ARG A 12 34.05 14.61 18.48
C ARG A 12 33.56 13.38 19.21
N ARG A 13 33.57 13.49 20.54
CA ARG A 13 33.02 12.53 21.50
C ARG A 13 31.50 12.53 21.40
N GLY A 14 30.90 11.35 21.54
CA GLY A 14 29.45 11.17 21.58
C GLY A 14 28.82 11.86 22.79
N ALA A 15 27.70 12.51 22.53
CA ALA A 15 26.78 12.99 23.55
C ALA A 15 25.44 12.29 23.36
N CYS A 16 24.93 11.69 24.43
CA CYS A 16 23.64 11.03 24.51
C CYS A 16 22.50 12.00 24.17
N LEU A 17 21.70 11.65 23.16
CA LEU A 17 20.42 12.29 22.86
C LEU A 17 19.32 11.60 23.69
N GLY A 18 19.14 12.06 24.90
CA GLY A 18 18.01 11.68 25.72
C GLY A 18 17.50 12.93 26.44
N SER A 19 16.44 13.56 25.92
CA SER A 19 15.52 14.44 26.65
C SER A 19 14.71 15.43 25.80
N SER A 20 14.72 15.34 24.47
CA SER A 20 14.03 16.33 23.62
C SER A 20 12.71 15.86 23.02
N LEU A 21 12.27 14.64 23.29
CA LEU A 21 11.05 14.06 22.71
C LEU A 21 9.77 14.27 23.56
N GLU A 22 9.90 14.60 24.83
CA GLU A 22 8.72 14.80 25.70
C GLU A 22 8.06 16.19 25.58
N MET A 23 8.73 17.18 24.98
CA MET A 23 8.16 18.53 24.83
C MET A 23 7.35 18.75 23.55
N VAL A 24 7.40 17.84 22.59
CA VAL A 24 6.70 17.99 21.30
C VAL A 24 5.25 17.53 21.37
N SER A 25 4.87 16.73 22.37
CA SER A 25 3.51 16.17 22.48
C SER A 25 2.47 17.14 23.09
N ALA A 26 2.88 18.16 23.80
CA ALA A 26 1.97 19.03 24.54
C ALA A 26 1.45 20.27 23.76
N GLU A 27 2.11 20.66 22.66
CA GLU A 27 1.73 21.86 21.89
C GLU A 27 0.90 21.55 20.63
N LEU A 28 0.63 20.29 20.30
CA LEU A 28 -0.08 19.89 19.09
C LEU A 28 -1.61 19.84 19.24
N GLU A 29 -2.15 20.04 20.46
CA GLU A 29 -3.61 19.86 20.71
C GLU A 29 -4.51 21.06 20.32
N ALA A 30 -3.99 22.19 19.85
CA ALA A 30 -4.79 23.42 19.72
C ALA A 30 -4.78 24.14 18.36
N ALA A 31 -4.34 23.53 17.26
CA ALA A 31 -4.27 24.19 15.96
C ALA A 31 -5.11 23.50 14.90
N ASP A 32 -6.01 24.26 14.24
CA ASP A 32 -6.75 23.85 13.06
C ASP A 32 -5.74 23.48 11.92
N PRO A 33 -5.79 22.25 11.38
CA PRO A 33 -4.70 21.74 10.53
C PRO A 33 -4.63 22.34 9.13
N CYS A 34 -5.65 23.06 8.68
CA CYS A 34 -5.73 23.54 7.29
C CYS A 34 -5.26 24.97 7.05
N ASP A 35 -5.12 25.81 8.08
CA ASP A 35 -4.91 27.26 7.91
C ASP A 35 -3.50 27.78 8.27
N ARG A 36 -2.55 26.93 8.65
CA ARG A 36 -1.16 27.37 8.87
C ARG A 36 -0.17 26.35 8.33
N PRO A 37 0.88 26.79 7.63
CA PRO A 37 2.02 25.92 7.38
C PRO A 37 2.56 25.47 8.75
N VAL A 38 2.56 24.16 9.00
CA VAL A 38 3.19 23.58 10.19
C VAL A 38 4.69 23.73 9.99
N GLU A 39 5.25 24.80 10.51
CA GLU A 39 6.69 24.90 10.72
C GLU A 39 7.05 23.92 11.82
N PHE A 40 7.52 22.75 11.45
CA PHE A 40 8.20 21.89 12.39
C PHE A 40 9.48 22.62 12.82
N PRO A 41 9.70 22.92 14.09
CA PRO A 41 10.96 23.45 14.53
C PRO A 41 12.01 22.33 14.49
N MET A 42 12.50 22.03 13.30
CA MET A 42 13.69 21.19 13.16
C MET A 42 14.86 22.00 13.72
N SER A 43 15.56 21.46 14.72
CA SER A 43 16.78 22.07 15.20
C SER A 43 17.77 22.24 14.04
N ASP A 44 18.55 23.31 14.06
CA ASP A 44 19.56 23.60 13.02
C ASP A 44 20.53 22.42 12.80
N ALA A 45 20.74 21.59 13.82
CA ALA A 45 21.53 20.37 13.73
C ALA A 45 20.85 19.28 12.89
N ILE A 46 19.53 19.19 12.88
CA ILE A 46 18.77 18.23 12.03
C ILE A 46 18.69 18.79 10.61
N ARG A 47 18.47 20.09 10.42
CA ARG A 47 18.49 20.73 9.11
C ARG A 47 19.83 20.51 8.40
N SER A 48 20.95 20.74 9.07
CA SER A 48 22.28 20.58 8.49
C SER A 48 22.68 19.12 8.24
N ALA A 49 22.12 18.15 8.98
CA ALA A 49 22.40 16.74 8.80
C ALA A 49 21.56 16.09 7.70
N VAL A 50 20.34 16.57 7.48
CA VAL A 50 19.38 15.99 6.52
C VAL A 50 19.46 16.70 5.16
N TRP A 51 19.91 18.00 5.13
CA TRP A 51 19.96 18.78 3.89
C TRP A 51 21.24 19.64 3.82
N PRO A 52 22.37 19.06 3.44
CA PRO A 52 23.63 19.82 3.33
C PRO A 52 23.66 20.89 2.22
N TYR A 53 22.59 21.02 1.43
CA TYR A 53 22.49 21.96 0.32
C TYR A 53 21.45 23.08 0.53
N CYS A 54 20.92 23.25 1.74
CA CYS A 54 19.86 24.24 2.00
C CYS A 54 20.31 25.69 2.17
N ASP A 55 21.60 26.02 2.02
CA ASP A 55 22.10 27.40 2.12
C ASP A 55 22.07 28.19 0.79
N SER A 56 21.63 27.55 -0.29
CA SER A 56 21.32 28.31 -1.53
C SER A 56 19.84 28.69 -1.47
N PRO A 57 19.47 29.97 -1.64
CA PRO A 57 18.09 30.33 -1.86
C PRO A 57 17.59 29.58 -3.09
N ALA A 58 16.74 28.60 -2.89
CA ALA A 58 16.10 27.89 -4.00
C ALA A 58 15.46 28.95 -4.90
N PRO A 59 15.64 28.90 -6.23
CA PRO A 59 14.95 29.81 -7.13
C PRO A 59 13.45 29.80 -6.78
N GLU A 60 12.79 30.95 -6.79
CA GLU A 60 11.34 31.07 -6.50
C GLU A 60 10.50 30.05 -7.28
N VAL A 61 10.97 29.65 -8.45
CA VAL A 61 10.38 28.59 -9.28
C VAL A 61 10.33 27.24 -8.56
N VAL A 62 11.41 26.86 -7.85
CA VAL A 62 11.47 25.57 -7.11
C VAL A 62 10.67 25.67 -5.80
N ALA A 63 10.69 26.83 -5.13
CA ALA A 63 9.87 27.06 -3.93
C ALA A 63 8.36 27.12 -4.24
N GLY A 64 7.99 27.42 -5.49
CA GLY A 64 6.62 27.42 -5.99
C GLY A 64 6.17 26.10 -6.60
N GLU A 65 7.08 25.14 -6.81
CA GLU A 65 6.78 23.84 -7.38
C GLU A 65 6.10 22.97 -6.33
N LYS A 66 4.82 22.71 -6.56
CA LYS A 66 4.03 21.87 -5.69
C LYS A 66 4.12 20.45 -6.25
N ASP A 67 4.90 19.60 -5.60
CA ASP A 67 4.97 18.18 -5.92
C ASP A 67 3.58 17.55 -6.00
N ALA A 68 3.39 16.70 -7.01
CA ALA A 68 2.12 16.04 -7.26
C ALA A 68 1.95 14.74 -6.46
N CYS A 69 2.64 14.57 -5.33
CA CYS A 69 2.57 13.37 -4.50
C CYS A 69 1.24 13.28 -3.77
N GLY A 70 0.55 12.15 -3.98
CA GLY A 70 -0.69 11.81 -3.27
C GLY A 70 -0.53 10.62 -2.31
N VAL A 71 0.70 10.29 -1.91
CA VAL A 71 1.01 9.18 -1.01
C VAL A 71 1.79 9.68 0.20
N GLY A 72 1.57 9.06 1.34
CA GLY A 72 2.35 9.29 2.54
C GLY A 72 2.27 8.10 3.49
N PHE A 73 3.10 8.11 4.51
CA PHE A 73 3.08 7.10 5.55
C PHE A 73 3.40 7.70 6.92
N LEU A 74 2.94 7.00 7.93
CA LEU A 74 3.31 7.22 9.33
C LEU A 74 3.69 5.89 9.95
N ALA A 75 4.76 5.86 10.74
CA ALA A 75 5.16 4.68 11.47
C ALA A 75 5.73 5.06 12.85
N GLN A 76 5.38 4.26 13.84
CA GLN A 76 5.92 4.39 15.18
C GLN A 76 7.18 3.53 15.28
N LEU A 77 8.34 4.18 15.51
CA LEU A 77 9.66 3.55 15.41
C LEU A 77 9.89 2.41 16.44
N GLN A 78 9.22 2.46 17.58
CA GLN A 78 9.27 1.41 18.60
C GLN A 78 8.23 0.30 18.38
N GLY A 79 7.42 0.38 17.31
CA GLY A 79 6.39 -0.60 16.99
C GLY A 79 5.19 -0.61 17.93
N GLN A 80 5.00 0.44 18.73
CA GLN A 80 3.85 0.54 19.63
C GLN A 80 2.61 0.98 18.84
N ALA A 81 1.61 0.13 18.81
CA ALA A 81 0.33 0.46 18.15
C ALA A 81 -0.44 1.52 18.97
N SER A 82 -1.07 2.45 18.27
CA SER A 82 -1.97 3.44 18.84
C SER A 82 -2.98 3.94 17.83
N HIS A 83 -4.14 4.40 18.28
CA HIS A 83 -5.12 5.07 17.43
C HIS A 83 -4.58 6.39 16.86
N TRP A 84 -3.70 7.06 17.62
CA TRP A 84 -3.07 8.31 17.19
C TRP A 84 -2.32 8.18 15.85
N VAL A 85 -1.62 7.07 15.61
CA VAL A 85 -0.94 6.82 14.31
C VAL A 85 -1.94 6.82 13.15
N LEU A 86 -3.07 6.13 13.31
CA LEU A 86 -4.12 6.12 12.30
C LEU A 86 -4.74 7.49 12.11
N GLU A 87 -5.09 8.17 13.20
CA GLU A 87 -5.68 9.51 13.17
C GLU A 87 -4.78 10.51 12.44
N GLN A 88 -3.46 10.53 12.75
CA GLN A 88 -2.53 11.42 12.07
C GLN A 88 -2.35 11.05 10.58
N ALA A 89 -2.37 9.76 10.24
CA ALA A 89 -2.33 9.33 8.83
C ALA A 89 -3.58 9.80 8.07
N LEU A 90 -4.76 9.67 8.66
CA LEU A 90 -6.02 10.16 8.06
C LEU A 90 -6.05 11.70 7.96
N ARG A 91 -5.50 12.41 8.93
CA ARG A 91 -5.33 13.88 8.85
C ARG A 91 -4.35 14.25 7.74
N GLY A 92 -3.20 13.57 7.63
CA GLY A 92 -2.25 13.76 6.54
C GLY A 92 -2.88 13.49 5.17
N LEU A 93 -3.70 12.45 5.06
CA LEU A 93 -4.49 12.18 3.86
C LEU A 93 -5.44 13.34 3.54
N GLY A 94 -6.15 13.89 4.53
CA GLY A 94 -7.03 15.05 4.38
C GLY A 94 -6.31 16.28 3.82
N CYS A 95 -5.08 16.55 4.29
CA CYS A 95 -4.25 17.65 3.78
C CYS A 95 -3.87 17.51 2.29
N MET A 96 -3.99 16.30 1.72
CA MET A 96 -3.71 16.03 0.30
C MET A 96 -4.95 16.13 -0.60
N GLU A 97 -6.09 16.66 -0.12
CA GLU A 97 -7.31 16.75 -0.93
C GLU A 97 -7.09 17.47 -2.26
N HIS A 98 -6.27 18.51 -2.28
CA HIS A 98 -5.87 19.26 -3.50
C HIS A 98 -5.09 18.42 -4.54
N ARG A 99 -4.67 17.20 -4.19
CA ARG A 99 -3.95 16.25 -5.07
C ARG A 99 -4.88 15.28 -5.79
N GLY A 100 -6.15 15.23 -5.39
CA GLY A 100 -7.15 14.39 -6.01
C GLY A 100 -8.05 15.16 -6.97
N GLY A 101 -8.89 14.40 -7.66
CA GLY A 101 -9.96 14.90 -8.50
C GLY A 101 -11.34 14.59 -7.90
N CYS A 102 -12.32 15.35 -8.34
CA CYS A 102 -13.73 15.06 -8.10
C CYS A 102 -14.38 14.54 -9.38
N GLY A 103 -15.36 13.67 -9.22
CA GLY A 103 -16.21 13.21 -10.32
C GLY A 103 -17.04 14.36 -10.92
N GLY A 104 -17.74 14.08 -12.01
CA GLY A 104 -18.62 15.06 -12.67
C GLY A 104 -19.79 15.55 -11.80
N ASP A 105 -20.07 14.89 -10.67
CA ASP A 105 -21.03 15.29 -9.64
C ASP A 105 -20.45 16.29 -8.63
N GLY A 106 -19.15 16.60 -8.70
CA GLY A 106 -18.47 17.53 -7.81
C GLY A 106 -18.26 17.02 -6.37
N ASP A 107 -18.74 15.81 -6.04
CA ASP A 107 -18.75 15.27 -4.67
C ASP A 107 -18.08 13.90 -4.55
N SER A 108 -18.25 13.02 -5.54
CA SER A 108 -17.55 11.76 -5.58
C SER A 108 -16.06 11.97 -5.84
N GLY A 109 -15.19 11.37 -5.01
CA GLY A 109 -13.75 11.42 -5.21
C GLY A 109 -13.27 10.40 -6.26
N ASP A 110 -12.08 10.63 -6.78
CA ASP A 110 -11.40 9.70 -7.70
C ASP A 110 -10.69 8.55 -6.98
N GLY A 111 -10.56 8.62 -5.65
CA GLY A 111 -10.07 7.55 -4.81
C GLY A 111 -9.28 8.04 -3.60
N ALA A 112 -9.46 7.38 -2.47
CA ALA A 112 -8.64 7.54 -1.29
C ALA A 112 -8.58 6.21 -0.52
N GLY A 113 -7.53 6.02 0.26
CA GLY A 113 -7.39 4.82 1.07
C GLY A 113 -6.24 4.86 2.06
N VAL A 114 -6.29 3.91 2.98
CA VAL A 114 -5.25 3.64 3.97
C VAL A 114 -4.97 2.14 4.03
N LEU A 115 -3.70 1.76 4.00
CA LEU A 115 -3.18 0.45 4.31
C LEU A 115 -2.52 0.53 5.68
N CYS A 116 -2.87 -0.35 6.58
CA CYS A 116 -2.31 -0.37 7.92
C CYS A 116 -2.14 -1.80 8.44
N GLU A 117 -1.49 -1.94 9.56
CA GLU A 117 -1.47 -3.17 10.35
C GLU A 117 -2.90 -3.63 10.66
N ILE A 118 -3.14 -4.95 10.69
CA ILE A 118 -4.44 -5.48 11.09
C ILE A 118 -4.64 -5.21 12.58
N PRO A 119 -5.67 -4.44 12.97
CA PRO A 119 -5.93 -4.09 14.37
C PRO A 119 -6.58 -5.26 15.11
N TRP A 120 -5.84 -6.34 15.36
CA TRP A 120 -6.39 -7.57 15.94
C TRP A 120 -7.05 -7.36 17.30
N SER A 121 -6.54 -6.43 18.14
CA SER A 121 -7.15 -6.09 19.43
C SER A 121 -8.56 -5.55 19.26
N TYR A 122 -8.74 -4.62 18.32
CA TYR A 122 -10.04 -4.06 17.96
C TYR A 122 -10.99 -5.14 17.39
N LEU A 123 -10.52 -5.87 16.37
CA LEU A 123 -11.36 -6.87 15.70
C LEU A 123 -11.84 -7.95 16.66
N ARG A 124 -10.99 -8.44 17.57
CA ARG A 124 -11.36 -9.42 18.60
C ARG A 124 -12.35 -8.87 19.62
N ALA A 125 -12.35 -7.57 19.85
CA ALA A 125 -13.29 -6.92 20.77
C ALA A 125 -14.69 -6.73 20.16
N VAL A 126 -14.80 -6.59 18.82
CA VAL A 126 -16.07 -6.32 18.14
C VAL A 126 -16.63 -7.51 17.35
N TRP A 127 -15.83 -8.58 17.19
CA TRP A 127 -16.17 -9.72 16.35
C TRP A 127 -15.58 -11.03 16.91
N SER A 128 -16.45 -11.89 17.45
CA SER A 128 -16.06 -13.11 18.16
C SER A 128 -15.25 -14.08 17.32
N GLU A 129 -15.57 -14.20 16.02
CA GLU A 129 -14.90 -15.10 15.07
C GLU A 129 -13.45 -14.69 14.81
N ALA A 130 -13.10 -13.43 15.07
CA ALA A 130 -11.71 -12.96 14.96
C ALA A 130 -10.80 -13.48 16.08
N ALA A 131 -11.32 -14.13 17.13
CA ALA A 131 -10.53 -14.56 18.29
C ALA A 131 -9.37 -15.49 17.92
N ALA A 132 -9.59 -16.43 17.00
CA ALA A 132 -8.59 -17.40 16.55
C ALA A 132 -8.00 -17.07 15.16
N ALA A 133 -8.32 -15.89 14.62
CA ALA A 133 -7.93 -15.55 13.27
C ALA A 133 -6.43 -15.21 13.17
N ARG A 134 -5.82 -15.63 12.06
CA ARG A 134 -4.47 -15.29 11.63
C ARG A 134 -4.44 -14.50 10.33
N GLY A 135 -5.50 -14.59 9.51
CA GLY A 135 -5.63 -13.86 8.25
C GLY A 135 -6.92 -13.06 8.19
N LEU A 136 -6.87 -11.91 7.55
CA LEU A 136 -7.99 -11.01 7.31
C LEU A 136 -8.10 -10.68 5.83
N GLY A 137 -9.27 -10.93 5.24
CA GLY A 137 -9.68 -10.44 3.93
C GLY A 137 -10.52 -9.17 4.06
N MET A 138 -10.26 -8.17 3.21
CA MET A 138 -11.15 -7.06 2.94
C MET A 138 -11.70 -7.23 1.53
N MET A 139 -12.99 -7.42 1.41
CA MET A 139 -13.65 -7.83 0.17
C MET A 139 -14.68 -6.79 -0.26
N PHE A 140 -14.65 -6.43 -1.54
CA PHE A 140 -15.75 -5.77 -2.21
C PHE A 140 -16.64 -6.84 -2.82
N MET A 141 -17.92 -6.83 -2.49
CA MET A 141 -18.86 -7.90 -2.74
C MET A 141 -20.11 -7.40 -3.48
N PRO A 142 -20.81 -8.28 -4.22
CA PRO A 142 -22.06 -7.93 -4.88
C PRO A 142 -23.10 -7.33 -3.92
N THR A 143 -23.86 -6.36 -4.40
CA THR A 143 -24.97 -5.76 -3.63
C THR A 143 -26.14 -6.71 -3.48
N ASP A 144 -26.37 -7.62 -4.43
CA ASP A 144 -27.37 -8.67 -4.33
C ASP A 144 -26.99 -9.68 -3.23
N ALA A 145 -27.91 -9.90 -2.28
CA ALA A 145 -27.65 -10.73 -1.10
C ALA A 145 -27.48 -12.21 -1.43
N SER A 146 -28.21 -12.73 -2.46
CA SER A 146 -28.12 -14.14 -2.86
C SER A 146 -26.77 -14.39 -3.52
N ARG A 147 -26.38 -13.56 -4.49
CA ARG A 147 -25.08 -13.65 -5.16
C ARG A 147 -23.93 -13.51 -4.17
N ARG A 148 -24.07 -12.59 -3.21
CA ARG A 148 -23.05 -12.41 -2.14
C ARG A 148 -22.91 -13.65 -1.28
N ALA A 149 -24.02 -14.32 -0.92
CA ALA A 149 -23.97 -15.58 -0.17
C ALA A 149 -23.30 -16.71 -0.99
N GLU A 150 -23.58 -16.81 -2.28
CA GLU A 150 -22.90 -17.75 -3.18
C GLU A 150 -21.39 -17.49 -3.25
N VAL A 151 -20.98 -16.22 -3.42
CA VAL A 151 -19.56 -15.84 -3.42
C VAL A 151 -18.87 -16.20 -2.12
N ARG A 152 -19.49 -15.95 -0.94
CA ARG A 152 -18.95 -16.36 0.37
C ARG A 152 -18.73 -17.89 0.41
N GLY A 153 -19.73 -18.66 -0.05
CA GLY A 153 -19.62 -20.12 -0.12
C GLY A 153 -18.43 -20.58 -0.95
N LEU A 154 -18.26 -20.02 -2.15
CA LEU A 154 -17.12 -20.33 -3.02
C LEU A 154 -15.78 -19.94 -2.37
N CYS A 155 -15.69 -18.78 -1.72
CA CYS A 155 -14.49 -18.37 -0.99
C CYS A 155 -14.15 -19.36 0.13
N ASP A 156 -15.15 -19.77 0.91
CA ASP A 156 -14.97 -20.72 2.01
C ASP A 156 -14.54 -22.11 1.51
N GLU A 157 -15.09 -22.56 0.37
CA GLU A 157 -14.71 -23.82 -0.28
C GLU A 157 -13.23 -23.77 -0.72
N GLU A 158 -12.81 -22.70 -1.39
CA GLU A 158 -11.44 -22.53 -1.86
C GLU A 158 -10.44 -22.43 -0.70
N ALA A 159 -10.80 -21.77 0.40
CA ALA A 159 -9.97 -21.70 1.59
C ALA A 159 -9.75 -23.11 2.20
N ARG A 160 -10.84 -23.89 2.33
CA ARG A 160 -10.74 -25.27 2.84
C ARG A 160 -9.93 -26.17 1.89
N ALA A 161 -10.06 -25.99 0.59
CA ALA A 161 -9.28 -26.73 -0.42
C ALA A 161 -7.77 -26.47 -0.30
N LEU A 162 -7.39 -25.29 0.22
CA LEU A 162 -5.99 -24.92 0.51
C LEU A 162 -5.56 -25.24 1.96
N GLY A 163 -6.37 -25.97 2.73
CA GLY A 163 -6.07 -26.35 4.11
C GLY A 163 -6.26 -25.25 5.14
N MET A 164 -6.92 -24.15 4.76
CA MET A 164 -7.28 -23.08 5.70
C MET A 164 -8.67 -23.27 6.27
N GLN A 165 -8.89 -22.72 7.45
CA GLN A 165 -10.18 -22.72 8.13
C GLN A 165 -10.83 -21.33 8.01
N PRO A 166 -11.93 -21.16 7.23
CA PRO A 166 -12.74 -19.96 7.30
C PRO A 166 -13.46 -19.93 8.66
N LEU A 167 -13.33 -18.81 9.36
CA LEU A 167 -13.90 -18.62 10.70
C LEU A 167 -15.20 -17.83 10.65
N GLY A 168 -15.32 -16.86 9.74
CA GLY A 168 -16.54 -16.08 9.61
C GLY A 168 -16.43 -14.87 8.71
N TRP A 169 -17.58 -14.26 8.45
CA TRP A 169 -17.75 -13.06 7.64
C TRP A 169 -18.39 -11.96 8.46
N ARG A 170 -17.91 -10.72 8.29
CA ARG A 170 -18.44 -9.51 8.92
C ARG A 170 -18.71 -8.47 7.84
N THR A 171 -19.91 -7.93 7.79
CA THR A 171 -20.16 -6.74 7.00
C THR A 171 -19.51 -5.54 7.71
N VAL A 172 -18.65 -4.83 7.00
CA VAL A 172 -17.97 -3.63 7.54
C VAL A 172 -19.02 -2.53 7.71
N PRO A 173 -19.09 -1.88 8.88
CA PRO A 173 -19.98 -0.75 9.07
C PRO A 173 -19.55 0.44 8.20
N VAL A 174 -20.38 0.80 7.25
CA VAL A 174 -20.17 1.94 6.35
C VAL A 174 -21.34 2.91 6.45
N GLU A 175 -21.06 4.22 6.26
CA GLU A 175 -22.06 5.29 6.22
C GLU A 175 -22.29 5.76 4.77
N PRO A 176 -23.28 5.21 4.05
CA PRO A 176 -23.49 5.55 2.64
C PRO A 176 -23.95 6.99 2.41
N ALA A 177 -24.48 7.66 3.44
CA ALA A 177 -24.98 9.04 3.32
C ALA A 177 -23.89 10.05 2.99
N VAL A 178 -22.63 9.75 3.39
CA VAL A 178 -21.48 10.64 3.13
C VAL A 178 -20.86 10.45 1.73
N LEU A 179 -21.35 9.48 0.95
CA LEU A 179 -20.87 9.23 -0.41
C LEU A 179 -21.53 10.19 -1.41
N GLY A 180 -20.72 10.72 -2.32
CA GLY A 180 -21.23 11.41 -3.51
C GLY A 180 -22.06 10.47 -4.41
N PRO A 181 -22.94 11.02 -5.26
CA PRO A 181 -23.90 10.24 -6.05
C PRO A 181 -23.24 9.14 -6.92
N LEU A 182 -22.17 9.44 -7.64
CA LEU A 182 -21.47 8.47 -8.50
C LEU A 182 -20.82 7.36 -7.69
N ALA A 183 -20.16 7.71 -6.59
CA ALA A 183 -19.53 6.73 -5.69
C ALA A 183 -20.58 5.81 -5.06
N ARG A 184 -21.71 6.37 -4.63
CA ARG A 184 -22.84 5.61 -4.04
C ARG A 184 -23.49 4.66 -5.04
N ALA A 185 -23.68 5.10 -6.29
CA ALA A 185 -24.29 4.28 -7.35
C ALA A 185 -23.46 3.03 -7.68
N THR A 186 -22.16 3.07 -7.44
CA THR A 186 -21.22 1.97 -7.73
C THR A 186 -20.62 1.33 -6.48
N ALA A 187 -21.11 1.70 -5.29
CA ALA A 187 -20.57 1.20 -4.03
C ALA A 187 -20.83 -0.31 -3.88
N PRO A 188 -19.79 -1.11 -3.64
CA PRO A 188 -19.94 -2.51 -3.29
C PRO A 188 -20.46 -2.67 -1.86
N VAL A 189 -20.93 -3.85 -1.50
CA VAL A 189 -20.99 -4.24 -0.10
C VAL A 189 -19.57 -4.59 0.34
N ILE A 190 -19.12 -4.02 1.46
CA ILE A 190 -17.77 -4.24 1.97
C ILE A 190 -17.83 -5.24 3.11
N GLU A 191 -17.05 -6.31 3.00
CA GLU A 191 -17.02 -7.37 3.97
C GLU A 191 -15.61 -7.73 4.39
N GLN A 192 -15.47 -8.09 5.65
CA GLN A 192 -14.28 -8.72 6.19
C GLN A 192 -14.49 -10.22 6.33
N TRP A 193 -13.43 -10.96 6.08
CA TRP A 193 -13.39 -12.40 6.16
C TRP A 193 -12.18 -12.86 6.95
N VAL A 194 -12.38 -13.65 7.99
CA VAL A 194 -11.31 -14.14 8.85
C VAL A 194 -11.04 -15.61 8.62
N LEU A 195 -9.74 -15.91 8.61
CA LEU A 195 -9.17 -17.21 8.31
C LEU A 195 -8.17 -17.63 9.38
N ASN A 196 -8.04 -18.94 9.57
CA ASN A 196 -6.96 -19.54 10.32
C ASN A 196 -6.27 -20.64 9.49
N GLY A 197 -5.06 -21.02 9.90
CA GLY A 197 -4.29 -22.12 9.29
C GLY A 197 -3.21 -22.60 10.26
N ASP A 198 -2.93 -23.88 10.22
CA ASP A 198 -1.94 -24.54 11.09
C ASP A 198 -0.64 -24.77 10.32
N VAL A 199 -0.02 -23.67 9.87
CA VAL A 199 1.23 -23.65 9.13
C VAL A 199 2.07 -22.43 9.55
N ASP A 200 3.35 -22.40 9.20
CA ASP A 200 4.22 -21.25 9.43
C ASP A 200 3.74 -20.00 8.70
N ASP A 201 4.06 -18.82 9.23
CA ASP A 201 3.57 -17.52 8.70
C ASP A 201 3.90 -17.31 7.22
N ALA A 202 5.09 -17.67 6.77
CA ALA A 202 5.48 -17.52 5.37
C ALA A 202 4.66 -18.44 4.44
N VAL A 203 4.39 -19.68 4.88
CA VAL A 203 3.53 -20.63 4.16
C VAL A 203 2.11 -20.14 4.15
N PHE A 204 1.61 -19.62 5.28
CA PHE A 204 0.26 -19.09 5.39
C PHE A 204 0.05 -17.89 4.45
N ASP A 205 0.99 -16.95 4.42
CA ASP A 205 0.95 -15.81 3.49
C ASP A 205 0.95 -16.26 2.01
N GLY A 206 1.73 -17.29 1.67
CA GLY A 206 1.72 -17.92 0.34
C GLY A 206 0.35 -18.54 0.01
N GLN A 207 -0.27 -19.22 0.97
CA GLN A 207 -1.63 -19.76 0.83
C GLN A 207 -2.67 -18.65 0.63
N LEU A 208 -2.55 -17.52 1.35
CA LEU A 208 -3.45 -16.36 1.18
C LEU A 208 -3.33 -15.75 -0.22
N LEU A 209 -2.11 -15.65 -0.78
CA LEU A 209 -1.90 -15.23 -2.16
C LEU A 209 -2.61 -16.17 -3.14
N ARG A 210 -2.38 -17.48 -3.03
CA ARG A 210 -3.03 -18.50 -3.88
C ARG A 210 -4.55 -18.42 -3.76
N LEU A 211 -5.06 -18.34 -2.54
CA LEU A 211 -6.51 -18.23 -2.28
C LEU A 211 -7.09 -17.03 -3.02
N ARG A 212 -6.49 -15.87 -2.89
CA ARG A 212 -6.95 -14.67 -3.59
C ARG A 212 -7.02 -14.85 -5.11
N ARG A 213 -6.03 -15.50 -5.70
CA ARG A 213 -6.00 -15.78 -7.13
C ARG A 213 -7.10 -16.77 -7.54
N ARG A 214 -7.26 -17.84 -6.81
CA ARG A 214 -8.28 -18.87 -7.04
C ARG A 214 -9.69 -18.33 -6.93
N ILE A 215 -9.98 -17.46 -5.94
CA ILE A 215 -11.29 -16.82 -5.78
C ILE A 215 -11.75 -16.16 -7.07
N GLY A 216 -10.91 -15.33 -7.69
CA GLY A 216 -11.25 -14.62 -8.93
C GLY A 216 -11.61 -15.58 -10.08
N ALA A 217 -10.80 -16.63 -10.26
CA ALA A 217 -11.04 -17.66 -11.27
C ALA A 217 -12.30 -18.48 -10.97
N ARG A 218 -12.48 -18.88 -9.71
CA ARG A 218 -13.59 -19.71 -9.24
C ARG A 218 -14.94 -19.01 -9.37
N VAL A 219 -15.01 -17.75 -8.92
CA VAL A 219 -16.23 -16.93 -9.06
C VAL A 219 -16.60 -16.73 -10.53
N ARG A 220 -15.62 -16.43 -11.36
CA ARG A 220 -15.85 -16.29 -12.82
C ARG A 220 -16.38 -17.58 -13.46
N ALA A 221 -15.81 -18.71 -13.08
CA ALA A 221 -16.22 -20.01 -13.62
C ALA A 221 -17.63 -20.43 -13.13
N ALA A 222 -17.96 -20.16 -11.88
CA ALA A 222 -19.23 -20.60 -11.27
C ALA A 222 -20.39 -19.64 -11.55
N LEU A 223 -20.15 -18.32 -11.49
CA LEU A 223 -21.19 -17.28 -11.50
C LEU A 223 -21.13 -16.36 -12.74
N GLY A 224 -20.13 -16.55 -13.60
CA GLY A 224 -19.95 -15.79 -14.83
C GLY A 224 -19.14 -14.50 -14.64
N ALA A 225 -18.79 -13.89 -15.78
CA ALA A 225 -17.93 -12.71 -15.81
C ALA A 225 -18.57 -11.45 -15.18
N GLU A 226 -19.89 -11.33 -15.28
CA GLU A 226 -20.66 -10.21 -14.73
C GLU A 226 -20.53 -10.16 -13.20
N VAL A 227 -20.81 -11.27 -12.51
CA VAL A 227 -20.67 -11.35 -11.04
C VAL A 227 -19.21 -11.20 -10.61
N ALA A 228 -18.28 -11.79 -11.38
CA ALA A 228 -16.86 -11.70 -11.07
C ALA A 228 -16.28 -10.28 -11.14
N GLN A 229 -16.92 -9.37 -11.87
CA GLN A 229 -16.53 -7.94 -11.90
C GLN A 229 -16.90 -7.20 -10.60
N ASP A 230 -17.94 -7.68 -9.90
CA ASP A 230 -18.41 -7.10 -8.66
C ASP A 230 -17.63 -7.64 -7.43
N VAL A 231 -16.77 -8.63 -7.64
CA VAL A 231 -15.95 -9.24 -6.57
C VAL A 231 -14.51 -8.77 -6.68
N TYR A 232 -14.02 -8.11 -5.63
CA TYR A 232 -12.64 -7.68 -5.56
C TYR A 232 -12.07 -7.88 -4.16
N VAL A 233 -10.91 -8.53 -4.09
CA VAL A 233 -10.16 -8.69 -2.83
C VAL A 233 -9.24 -7.49 -2.67
N ALA A 234 -9.66 -6.53 -1.86
CA ALA A 234 -8.89 -5.30 -1.62
C ALA A 234 -7.60 -5.60 -0.85
N SER A 235 -7.67 -6.48 0.15
CA SER A 235 -6.52 -7.10 0.80
C SER A 235 -6.88 -8.50 1.30
N LEU A 236 -5.90 -9.39 1.38
CA LEU A 236 -5.99 -10.70 2.04
C LEU A 236 -4.61 -11.02 2.59
N SER A 237 -4.40 -10.84 3.88
CA SER A 237 -3.08 -10.84 4.50
C SER A 237 -3.16 -11.32 5.95
N SER A 238 -2.02 -11.78 6.47
CA SER A 238 -1.81 -12.04 7.90
C SER A 238 -1.38 -10.79 8.67
N ARG A 239 -0.98 -9.71 7.98
CA ARG A 239 -0.31 -8.54 8.58
C ARG A 239 -1.02 -7.23 8.34
N THR A 240 -1.58 -7.01 7.15
CA THR A 240 -2.09 -5.71 6.73
C THR A 240 -3.53 -5.77 6.25
N VAL A 241 -4.23 -4.66 6.38
CA VAL A 241 -5.57 -4.45 5.85
C VAL A 241 -5.65 -3.13 5.09
N VAL A 242 -6.46 -3.10 4.03
CA VAL A 242 -6.65 -1.91 3.19
C VAL A 242 -8.10 -1.45 3.29
N TYR A 243 -8.31 -0.24 3.80
CA TYR A 243 -9.55 0.51 3.72
C TYR A 243 -9.45 1.54 2.61
N LYS A 244 -10.28 1.44 1.59
CA LYS A 244 -10.22 2.34 0.43
C LYS A 244 -11.56 2.46 -0.27
N GLY A 245 -11.71 3.48 -1.10
CA GLY A 245 -12.91 3.67 -1.87
C GLY A 245 -12.81 4.77 -2.91
N MET A 246 -13.85 4.91 -3.72
CA MET A 246 -14.01 5.98 -4.69
C MET A 246 -14.52 7.25 -4.00
N VAL A 247 -13.72 7.76 -3.06
CA VAL A 247 -14.07 8.85 -2.15
C VAL A 247 -13.00 9.94 -2.14
N ARG A 248 -13.37 11.15 -1.67
CA ARG A 248 -12.41 12.19 -1.33
C ARG A 248 -11.68 11.83 -0.03
N SER A 249 -10.52 12.44 0.20
CA SER A 249 -9.69 12.15 1.38
C SER A 249 -10.44 12.31 2.68
N GLU A 250 -11.16 13.42 2.82
CA GLU A 250 -11.93 13.78 4.02
C GLU A 250 -13.11 12.85 4.30
N VAL A 251 -13.57 12.10 3.28
CA VAL A 251 -14.70 11.18 3.38
C VAL A 251 -14.27 9.78 3.82
N LEU A 252 -12.97 9.42 3.71
CA LEU A 252 -12.50 8.07 4.03
C LEU A 252 -12.76 7.65 5.48
N ALA A 253 -12.49 8.50 6.44
CA ALA A 253 -12.77 8.20 7.85
C ALA A 253 -14.29 8.22 8.16
N PRO A 254 -15.06 9.22 7.71
CA PRO A 254 -16.52 9.23 7.88
C PRO A 254 -17.25 8.02 7.30
N ILE A 255 -16.82 7.46 6.16
CA ILE A 255 -17.50 6.29 5.59
C ILE A 255 -17.26 5.02 6.39
N TYR A 256 -16.09 4.84 6.99
CA TYR A 256 -15.73 3.63 7.72
C TYR A 256 -15.78 3.86 9.23
N ALA A 257 -16.85 3.43 9.88
CA ALA A 257 -16.99 3.57 11.32
C ALA A 257 -15.83 2.91 12.10
N ASP A 258 -15.24 1.84 11.55
CA ASP A 258 -14.09 1.16 12.13
C ASP A 258 -12.90 2.12 12.32
N LEU A 259 -12.62 2.99 11.35
CA LEU A 259 -11.49 3.92 11.39
C LEU A 259 -11.63 5.03 12.44
N GLN A 260 -12.84 5.22 12.97
CA GLN A 260 -13.14 6.22 13.99
C GLN A 260 -13.15 5.63 15.42
N ASP A 261 -13.05 4.31 15.55
CA ASP A 261 -13.08 3.66 16.87
C ASP A 261 -11.69 3.82 17.54
N PRO A 262 -11.59 4.41 18.74
CA PRO A 262 -10.32 4.62 19.42
C PRO A 262 -9.56 3.33 19.78
N ARG A 263 -10.22 2.17 19.72
CA ARG A 263 -9.61 0.85 19.90
C ARG A 263 -8.93 0.33 18.64
N PHE A 264 -9.15 0.97 17.50
CA PHE A 264 -8.46 0.66 16.26
C PHE A 264 -7.04 1.21 16.33
N GLU A 265 -6.12 0.43 16.86
CA GLU A 265 -4.73 0.81 17.09
C GLU A 265 -3.83 0.14 16.07
N VAL A 266 -2.89 0.91 15.52
CA VAL A 266 -1.91 0.46 14.52
C VAL A 266 -0.54 1.07 14.80
N SER A 267 0.53 0.37 14.43
CA SER A 267 1.90 0.86 14.55
C SER A 267 2.37 1.63 13.32
N PHE A 268 1.72 1.42 12.17
CA PHE A 268 1.98 2.16 10.94
C PHE A 268 0.72 2.29 10.08
N ALA A 269 0.73 3.29 9.20
CA ALA A 269 -0.27 3.47 8.15
C ALA A 269 0.36 4.09 6.91
N VAL A 270 0.07 3.53 5.74
CA VAL A 270 0.36 4.09 4.42
C VAL A 270 -0.96 4.61 3.87
N TYR A 271 -1.00 5.87 3.44
CA TYR A 271 -2.21 6.48 2.93
C TYR A 271 -1.99 7.06 1.53
N HIS A 272 -3.02 7.06 0.73
CA HIS A 272 -2.94 7.51 -0.64
C HIS A 272 -4.21 8.26 -1.03
N ARG A 273 -4.00 9.40 -1.68
CA ARG A 273 -5.04 10.19 -2.33
C ARG A 273 -4.94 9.99 -3.83
N ARG A 274 -6.03 9.55 -4.43
CA ARG A 274 -6.20 9.33 -5.86
C ARG A 274 -6.05 7.86 -6.30
N PHE A 275 -6.42 7.60 -7.55
CA PHE A 275 -6.21 6.37 -8.30
C PHE A 275 -5.12 6.58 -9.36
N SER A 276 -4.74 5.52 -10.08
CA SER A 276 -3.77 5.61 -11.17
C SER A 276 -4.39 6.29 -12.39
N THR A 277 -3.72 7.33 -12.93
CA THR A 277 -4.26 8.22 -13.98
C THR A 277 -4.48 7.58 -15.33
N ASN A 278 -3.87 6.44 -15.59
CA ASN A 278 -4.03 5.68 -16.84
C ASN A 278 -5.30 4.81 -16.90
N THR A 279 -6.18 4.91 -15.90
CA THR A 279 -7.47 4.19 -15.85
C THR A 279 -8.60 5.15 -15.45
N LEU A 280 -9.86 4.69 -15.55
CA LEU A 280 -11.00 5.41 -14.99
C LEU A 280 -11.16 5.09 -13.49
N PRO A 281 -11.64 6.06 -12.67
CA PRO A 281 -11.90 5.84 -11.25
C PRO A 281 -12.87 4.68 -11.02
N ARG A 282 -12.49 3.74 -10.17
CA ARG A 282 -13.32 2.64 -9.70
C ARG A 282 -12.90 2.24 -8.29
N TRP A 283 -13.82 1.72 -7.49
CA TRP A 283 -13.55 1.26 -6.13
C TRP A 283 -12.31 0.37 -6.00
N PRO A 284 -12.11 -0.66 -6.86
CA PRO A 284 -10.91 -1.50 -6.81
C PRO A 284 -9.59 -0.79 -7.05
N LEU A 285 -9.62 0.27 -7.88
CA LEU A 285 -8.40 0.94 -8.35
C LEU A 285 -7.96 2.12 -7.47
N ALA A 286 -8.76 2.51 -6.46
CA ALA A 286 -8.28 3.40 -5.43
C ALA A 286 -7.04 2.81 -4.74
N GLN A 287 -6.07 3.66 -4.41
CA GLN A 287 -4.85 3.24 -3.72
C GLN A 287 -4.96 3.54 -2.21
N PRO A 288 -4.15 2.92 -1.34
CA PRO A 288 -3.05 2.00 -1.63
C PRO A 288 -3.50 0.67 -2.23
N MET A 289 -2.56 -0.05 -2.84
CA MET A 289 -2.77 -1.43 -3.27
C MET A 289 -2.61 -2.38 -2.06
N ARG A 290 -2.11 -3.62 -2.23
CA ARG A 290 -2.03 -4.61 -1.14
C ARG A 290 -0.76 -4.52 -0.33
N LEU A 291 0.35 -4.15 -0.99
CA LEU A 291 1.67 -4.02 -0.39
C LEU A 291 2.21 -2.60 -0.47
N LEU A 292 1.78 -1.80 -1.45
CA LEU A 292 2.35 -0.48 -1.67
C LEU A 292 1.32 0.61 -1.99
N GLY A 293 1.70 1.84 -1.67
CA GLY A 293 1.20 3.06 -2.27
C GLY A 293 2.17 3.54 -3.35
N HIS A 294 1.70 3.73 -4.57
CA HIS A 294 2.51 4.20 -5.69
C HIS A 294 1.99 5.54 -6.19
N ASN A 295 2.85 6.54 -6.14
CA ASN A 295 2.60 7.81 -6.81
C ASN A 295 3.63 8.00 -7.92
N GLY A 296 3.16 8.02 -9.15
CA GLY A 296 4.00 8.12 -10.34
C GLY A 296 3.31 7.55 -11.57
N GLU A 297 4.09 7.31 -12.59
CA GLU A 297 3.63 6.76 -13.87
C GLU A 297 4.70 5.81 -14.42
N ILE A 298 4.33 4.57 -14.68
CA ILE A 298 5.24 3.57 -15.26
C ILE A 298 5.16 3.67 -16.79
N ASN A 299 6.23 4.17 -17.38
CA ASN A 299 6.33 4.39 -18.83
C ASN A 299 6.59 3.10 -19.62
N THR A 300 7.19 2.09 -18.97
CA THR A 300 7.55 0.79 -19.58
C THR A 300 6.50 -0.29 -19.42
N LEU A 301 5.29 0.05 -18.99
CA LEU A 301 4.24 -0.89 -18.56
C LEU A 301 4.03 -2.07 -19.53
N LEU A 302 3.97 -1.82 -20.85
CA LEU A 302 3.73 -2.88 -21.80
C LEU A 302 4.88 -3.92 -21.82
N GLY A 303 6.12 -3.46 -21.75
CA GLY A 303 7.29 -4.32 -21.61
C GLY A 303 7.24 -5.12 -20.33
N ASN A 304 6.95 -4.46 -19.21
CA ASN A 304 6.85 -5.10 -17.90
C ASN A 304 5.78 -6.19 -17.85
N LEU A 305 4.60 -5.95 -18.44
CA LEU A 305 3.55 -6.97 -18.57
C LEU A 305 4.01 -8.18 -19.39
N ASN A 306 4.73 -7.95 -20.48
CA ASN A 306 5.27 -9.03 -21.31
C ASN A 306 6.34 -9.84 -20.58
N TRP A 307 7.22 -9.16 -19.81
CA TRP A 307 8.22 -9.84 -18.98
C TRP A 307 7.58 -10.66 -17.87
N ALA A 308 6.61 -10.09 -17.16
CA ALA A 308 5.87 -10.82 -16.13
C ALA A 308 5.21 -12.08 -16.71
N LYS A 309 4.58 -11.97 -17.87
CA LYS A 309 3.98 -13.10 -18.56
C LYS A 309 5.03 -14.14 -19.02
N ALA A 310 6.18 -13.70 -19.53
CA ALA A 310 7.26 -14.62 -19.93
C ALA A 310 7.83 -15.38 -18.72
N SER A 311 7.90 -14.73 -17.54
CA SER A 311 8.39 -15.30 -16.29
C SER A 311 7.42 -16.33 -15.68
N GLU A 312 6.15 -16.37 -16.09
CA GLU A 312 5.14 -17.31 -15.57
C GLU A 312 5.59 -18.78 -15.76
N ALA A 313 6.28 -19.11 -16.87
CA ALA A 313 6.79 -20.45 -17.11
C ALA A 313 7.83 -20.92 -16.08
N SER A 314 8.47 -20.00 -15.35
CA SER A 314 9.45 -20.32 -14.34
C SER A 314 8.87 -20.48 -12.91
N LEU A 315 7.59 -20.15 -12.72
CA LEU A 315 6.94 -20.22 -11.41
C LEU A 315 6.89 -21.65 -10.85
N GLU A 316 6.77 -22.64 -11.73
CA GLU A 316 6.80 -24.06 -11.33
C GLU A 316 8.06 -24.43 -10.54
N ASN A 317 9.20 -23.81 -10.84
CA ASN A 317 10.46 -24.04 -10.13
C ASN A 317 10.40 -23.64 -8.65
N VAL A 318 9.54 -22.69 -8.29
CA VAL A 318 9.41 -22.16 -6.92
C VAL A 318 8.14 -22.67 -6.24
N TRP A 319 7.05 -22.75 -6.99
CA TRP A 319 5.71 -23.05 -6.47
C TRP A 319 5.22 -24.48 -6.77
N GLY A 320 5.96 -25.24 -7.61
CA GLY A 320 5.53 -26.56 -8.05
C GLY A 320 4.15 -26.49 -8.71
N GLU A 321 3.28 -27.46 -8.40
CA GLU A 321 1.90 -27.52 -8.91
C GLU A 321 1.03 -26.29 -8.51
N ALA A 322 1.46 -25.54 -7.50
CA ALA A 322 0.75 -24.34 -7.09
C ALA A 322 0.95 -23.14 -8.05
N ALA A 323 1.87 -23.22 -8.99
CA ALA A 323 2.14 -22.19 -9.97
C ALA A 323 0.89 -21.83 -10.82
N ASP A 324 0.08 -22.82 -11.17
CA ASP A 324 -1.14 -22.63 -11.95
C ASP A 324 -2.17 -21.73 -11.26
N ASP A 325 -2.20 -21.74 -9.93
CA ASP A 325 -3.07 -20.84 -9.15
C ASP A 325 -2.67 -19.35 -9.27
N LEU A 326 -1.42 -19.07 -9.65
CA LEU A 326 -0.82 -17.74 -9.65
C LEU A 326 -0.87 -17.06 -11.02
N ILE A 327 -1.17 -17.80 -12.08
CA ILE A 327 -1.22 -17.35 -13.47
C ILE A 327 -2.65 -16.91 -13.83
N PRO A 328 -2.82 -15.76 -14.52
CA PRO A 328 -1.81 -14.77 -14.91
C PRO A 328 -1.37 -13.89 -13.74
N VAL A 329 -0.08 -13.56 -13.66
CA VAL A 329 0.49 -12.70 -12.60
C VAL A 329 -0.05 -11.28 -12.69
N VAL A 330 -0.10 -10.74 -13.89
CA VAL A 330 -0.53 -9.36 -14.20
C VAL A 330 -1.82 -9.35 -15.00
N ASN A 331 -2.53 -8.22 -14.95
CA ASN A 331 -3.78 -8.03 -15.68
C ASN A 331 -3.73 -6.70 -16.46
N PRO A 332 -3.73 -6.74 -17.81
CA PRO A 332 -3.70 -5.54 -18.65
C PRO A 332 -4.89 -4.58 -18.45
N ALA A 333 -5.99 -5.06 -17.87
CA ALA A 333 -7.16 -4.23 -17.56
C ALA A 333 -7.01 -3.42 -16.25
N PHE A 334 -5.93 -3.65 -15.50
CA PHE A 334 -5.63 -2.94 -14.26
C PHE A 334 -4.59 -1.84 -14.50
N SER A 335 -4.44 -0.96 -13.53
CA SER A 335 -3.46 0.12 -13.59
C SER A 335 -2.02 -0.40 -13.52
N ASP A 336 -1.06 0.45 -13.89
CA ASP A 336 0.36 0.24 -13.70
C ASP A 336 0.68 -0.10 -12.24
N SER A 337 0.22 0.71 -11.30
CA SER A 337 0.39 0.51 -9.86
C SER A 337 -0.15 -0.84 -9.36
N ALA A 338 -1.31 -1.26 -9.86
CA ALA A 338 -1.91 -2.54 -9.47
C ALA A 338 -1.13 -3.75 -10.01
N ASN A 339 -0.53 -3.61 -11.19
CA ASN A 339 0.32 -4.64 -11.79
C ASN A 339 1.71 -4.68 -11.14
N LEU A 340 2.27 -3.52 -10.79
CA LEU A 340 3.51 -3.42 -9.99
C LEU A 340 3.33 -4.10 -8.63
N ASP A 341 2.26 -3.76 -7.90
CA ASP A 341 1.90 -4.38 -6.63
C ASP A 341 1.75 -5.91 -6.73
N ALA A 342 1.09 -6.40 -7.77
CA ALA A 342 0.91 -7.83 -7.99
C ALA A 342 2.22 -8.57 -8.28
N THR A 343 3.14 -7.94 -9.00
CA THR A 343 4.47 -8.48 -9.29
C THR A 343 5.34 -8.47 -8.03
N LEU A 344 5.33 -7.36 -7.29
CA LEU A 344 6.02 -7.23 -6.02
C LEU A 344 5.53 -8.29 -5.01
N GLU A 345 4.22 -8.43 -4.86
CA GLU A 345 3.63 -9.42 -3.96
C GLU A 345 4.11 -10.84 -4.29
N LEU A 346 4.09 -11.21 -5.58
CA LEU A 346 4.57 -12.51 -6.02
C LEU A 346 6.05 -12.73 -5.67
N MET A 347 6.92 -11.75 -5.93
CA MET A 347 8.34 -11.84 -5.61
C MET A 347 8.58 -12.04 -4.12
N VAL A 348 7.89 -11.25 -3.29
CA VAL A 348 8.00 -11.35 -1.83
C VAL A 348 7.48 -12.70 -1.31
N ARG A 349 6.35 -13.18 -1.81
CA ARG A 349 5.79 -14.48 -1.42
C ARG A 349 6.58 -15.66 -2.01
N SER A 350 7.40 -15.41 -3.02
CA SER A 350 8.38 -16.39 -3.55
C SER A 350 9.70 -16.42 -2.77
N GLY A 351 9.78 -15.69 -1.64
CA GLY A 351 10.92 -15.72 -0.72
C GLY A 351 11.96 -14.63 -0.89
N ARG A 352 11.75 -13.65 -1.77
CA ARG A 352 12.61 -12.46 -1.84
C ARG A 352 12.26 -11.47 -0.73
N SER A 353 13.24 -10.73 -0.24
CA SER A 353 12.96 -9.59 0.64
C SER A 353 12.19 -8.51 -0.12
N ILE A 354 11.40 -7.71 0.58
CA ILE A 354 10.68 -6.60 -0.04
C ILE A 354 11.65 -5.58 -0.64
N THR A 355 12.76 -5.31 0.04
CA THR A 355 13.80 -4.39 -0.41
C THR A 355 14.46 -4.88 -1.70
N ASP A 356 14.89 -6.15 -1.76
CA ASP A 356 15.49 -6.72 -2.98
C ASP A 356 14.50 -6.74 -4.14
N SER A 357 13.23 -7.01 -3.85
CA SER A 357 12.17 -7.00 -4.86
C SER A 357 11.94 -5.59 -5.43
N LEU A 358 11.88 -4.57 -4.57
CA LEU A 358 11.73 -3.17 -5.00
C LEU A 358 12.93 -2.69 -5.81
N ILE A 359 14.16 -2.98 -5.35
CA ILE A 359 15.39 -2.63 -6.08
C ILE A 359 15.45 -3.34 -7.45
N THR A 360 14.93 -4.57 -7.54
CA THR A 360 14.85 -5.30 -8.81
C THR A 360 13.83 -4.68 -9.76
N LEU A 361 12.65 -4.31 -9.24
CA LEU A 361 11.55 -3.78 -10.03
C LEU A 361 11.76 -2.31 -10.43
N VAL A 362 12.26 -1.50 -9.49
CA VAL A 362 12.45 -0.05 -9.67
C VAL A 362 13.87 0.31 -9.23
N PRO A 363 14.88 -0.06 -10.03
CA PRO A 363 16.27 0.29 -9.74
C PRO A 363 16.50 1.80 -9.89
N GLU A 364 17.47 2.32 -9.16
CA GLU A 364 17.99 3.65 -9.47
C GLU A 364 18.67 3.68 -10.84
N ALA A 365 18.83 4.88 -11.40
CA ALA A 365 19.58 5.06 -12.62
C ALA A 365 21.08 4.79 -12.36
N PHE A 366 21.52 3.57 -12.60
CA PHE A 366 22.89 3.10 -12.24
C PHE A 366 23.92 3.26 -13.34
N ARG A 367 23.50 3.51 -14.59
CA ARG A 367 24.42 3.70 -15.69
C ARG A 367 25.00 5.12 -15.71
N ASN A 368 26.31 5.22 -15.90
CA ASN A 368 27.03 6.49 -15.92
C ASN A 368 26.89 7.31 -14.63
N GLN A 369 26.84 6.65 -13.48
CA GLN A 369 26.80 7.27 -12.16
C GLN A 369 28.20 7.23 -11.53
N PRO A 370 28.92 8.35 -11.44
CA PRO A 370 30.27 8.38 -10.87
C PRO A 370 30.33 7.91 -9.42
N GLU A 371 29.23 8.07 -8.67
CA GLU A 371 29.13 7.61 -7.29
C GLU A 371 29.19 6.09 -7.17
N LEU A 372 28.81 5.36 -8.21
CA LEU A 372 28.84 3.90 -8.26
C LEU A 372 30.15 3.32 -8.81
N ASP A 373 31.07 4.15 -9.33
CA ASP A 373 32.37 3.69 -9.86
C ASP A 373 33.21 2.96 -8.80
N HIS A 374 32.97 3.28 -7.52
CA HIS A 374 33.63 2.64 -6.38
C HIS A 374 32.87 1.44 -5.81
N ARG A 375 31.74 1.11 -6.40
CA ARG A 375 30.81 0.06 -5.94
C ARG A 375 30.39 -0.87 -7.09
N PRO A 376 31.37 -1.55 -7.74
CA PRO A 376 31.08 -2.39 -8.89
C PRO A 376 30.13 -3.55 -8.58
N GLU A 377 30.05 -4.00 -7.32
CA GLU A 377 29.11 -5.01 -6.87
C GLU A 377 27.65 -4.54 -6.96
N ILE A 378 27.37 -3.25 -6.74
CA ILE A 378 26.03 -2.66 -6.87
C ILE A 378 25.65 -2.57 -8.36
N THR A 379 26.56 -2.06 -9.19
CA THR A 379 26.33 -1.98 -10.65
C THR A 379 26.08 -3.38 -11.23
N ALA A 380 26.89 -4.38 -10.85
CA ALA A 380 26.70 -5.75 -11.30
C ALA A 380 25.35 -6.35 -10.84
N MET A 381 24.91 -6.03 -9.63
CA MET A 381 23.58 -6.43 -9.14
C MET A 381 22.47 -5.82 -9.99
N TYR A 382 22.52 -4.53 -10.33
CA TYR A 382 21.52 -3.89 -11.18
C TYR A 382 21.54 -4.46 -12.61
N GLU A 383 22.71 -4.67 -13.19
CA GLU A 383 22.85 -5.27 -14.52
C GLU A 383 22.28 -6.71 -14.55
N PHE A 384 22.56 -7.50 -13.53
CA PHE A 384 22.00 -8.84 -13.39
C PHE A 384 20.46 -8.78 -13.29
N ASN A 385 19.93 -7.94 -12.40
CA ASN A 385 18.48 -7.79 -12.22
C ASN A 385 17.78 -7.31 -13.49
N ALA A 386 18.37 -6.35 -14.21
CA ALA A 386 17.83 -5.87 -15.49
C ALA A 386 17.83 -6.93 -16.60
N GLY A 387 18.68 -7.97 -16.50
CA GLY A 387 18.67 -9.12 -17.40
C GLY A 387 17.60 -10.16 -17.04
N VAL A 388 17.11 -10.16 -15.79
CA VAL A 388 16.09 -11.10 -15.28
C VAL A 388 14.67 -10.53 -15.36
N GLN A 389 14.55 -9.24 -15.09
CA GLN A 389 13.28 -8.52 -15.05
C GLN A 389 13.47 -7.12 -15.65
N GLU A 390 12.63 -6.75 -16.62
CA GLU A 390 12.64 -5.38 -17.13
C GLU A 390 12.26 -4.39 -16.01
N PRO A 391 13.08 -3.36 -15.76
CA PRO A 391 12.76 -2.32 -14.79
C PRO A 391 11.41 -1.67 -15.08
N TRP A 392 10.65 -1.42 -14.03
CA TRP A 392 9.42 -0.63 -14.07
C TRP A 392 9.81 0.84 -14.01
N ASP A 393 10.10 1.42 -15.18
CA ASP A 393 10.72 2.73 -15.31
C ASP A 393 9.68 3.83 -15.46
N GLY A 394 9.93 4.91 -14.73
CA GLY A 394 9.11 6.11 -14.71
C GLY A 394 9.32 6.89 -13.40
N PRO A 395 8.80 8.12 -13.30
CA PRO A 395 8.81 8.84 -12.03
C PRO A 395 7.97 8.05 -11.02
N ALA A 396 8.58 7.64 -9.92
CA ALA A 396 7.90 6.84 -8.91
C ALA A 396 8.30 7.23 -7.48
N LEU A 397 7.30 7.40 -6.62
CA LEU A 397 7.43 7.36 -5.18
C LEU A 397 6.67 6.13 -4.67
N LEU A 398 7.37 5.23 -4.01
CA LEU A 398 6.85 3.99 -3.46
C LEU A 398 6.88 4.05 -1.94
N VAL A 399 5.81 3.62 -1.30
CA VAL A 399 5.68 3.51 0.15
C VAL A 399 5.08 2.16 0.51
#